data_30de60cbb794771fe8cb87ed9326fc54
#
_entry.id   30de60cbb794771fe8cb87ed9326fc54
#
_cell.length_a   1.000
_cell.length_b   1.000
_cell.length_c   1.000
_cell.angle_alpha   90.00
_cell.angle_beta   90.00
_cell.angle_gamma   90.00
#
_symmetry.space_group_name_H-M   'P 1'
#
loop_
_entity.id
_entity.type
_entity.pdbx_description
1 polymer ?
#
loop_
_entity_poly.entity_id
_entity_poly.type
_entity_poly.pdbx_seq_one_letter_code
_entity_poly.pdbx_strand_id
1 'polypeptide(L)'
;MSHNIDMIMYINLNRRTDRRKIIEEELNNYGLKYERFEAIDTPNFGCYGCLLSHLNVLKKARDRGYKNILILEDDFTFLVSKYELEDNLSKFFNSDIGINYNVCMLSYSLHEYEYIDNNVVSKVLFAQTASGYIINSNYYDKLIELYENVAPLLFQSCAHWLYANDIVWRDLQKADKWYYFKTRIGKQRAGYSDNSNCYNDYKC
;
A
#
# COMPACT_ATOMS: atom_id res chain seq x y z
N MET A 1 13.46 -1.91 -14.33
CA MET A 1 12.69 -1.31 -13.23
C MET A 1 13.12 0.13 -13.06
N SER A 2 12.20 1.06 -12.74
CA SER A 2 12.61 2.44 -12.46
C SER A 2 13.60 2.40 -11.30
N HIS A 3 14.78 3.01 -11.50
CA HIS A 3 15.84 3.08 -10.50
C HIS A 3 15.44 3.85 -9.22
N ASN A 4 14.15 4.19 -9.08
CA ASN A 4 13.61 5.06 -8.03
C ASN A 4 12.85 4.33 -6.92
N ILE A 5 12.58 3.01 -7.04
CA ILE A 5 12.04 2.18 -5.97
C ILE A 5 13.17 1.31 -5.43
N ASP A 6 13.58 1.55 -4.20
CA ASP A 6 14.70 0.84 -3.57
C ASP A 6 14.36 -0.62 -3.27
N MET A 7 13.11 -0.87 -2.84
CA MET A 7 12.63 -2.20 -2.50
C MET A 7 11.10 -2.31 -2.68
N ILE A 8 10.64 -3.46 -3.13
CA ILE A 8 9.25 -3.88 -3.02
C ILE A 8 9.14 -4.80 -1.82
N MET A 9 8.29 -4.46 -0.86
CA MET A 9 8.02 -5.29 0.31
C MET A 9 6.57 -5.78 0.26
N TYR A 10 6.37 -7.10 0.19
CA TYR A 10 5.02 -7.64 0.26
C TYR A 10 4.74 -8.29 1.60
N ILE A 11 3.56 -8.00 2.14
CA ILE A 11 3.08 -8.47 3.45
C ILE A 11 2.29 -9.77 3.24
N ASN A 12 2.67 -10.84 3.93
CA ASN A 12 2.00 -12.14 3.79
C ASN A 12 2.06 -12.93 5.09
N LEU A 13 0.93 -13.45 5.53
CA LEU A 13 0.83 -14.38 6.65
C LEU A 13 1.54 -15.71 6.33
N ASN A 14 2.32 -16.22 7.26
CA ASN A 14 3.11 -17.43 7.02
C ASN A 14 2.26 -18.65 6.62
N ARG A 15 1.04 -18.75 7.17
CA ARG A 15 0.09 -19.82 6.82
C ARG A 15 -0.53 -19.66 5.43
N ARG A 16 -0.52 -18.45 4.82
CA ARG A 16 -1.10 -18.18 3.51
C ARG A 16 -0.09 -18.47 2.38
N THR A 17 0.37 -19.72 2.31
CA THR A 17 1.29 -20.18 1.27
C THR A 17 0.67 -20.15 -0.12
N ASP A 18 -0.65 -20.28 -0.22
CA ASP A 18 -1.45 -20.12 -1.43
C ASP A 18 -1.28 -18.70 -2.02
N ARG A 19 -1.51 -17.65 -1.22
CA ARG A 19 -1.36 -16.26 -1.63
C ARG A 19 0.10 -15.90 -1.89
N ARG A 20 1.01 -16.41 -1.04
CA ARG A 20 2.45 -16.24 -1.23
C ARG A 20 2.89 -16.69 -2.62
N LYS A 21 2.52 -17.88 -3.02
CA LYS A 21 2.88 -18.44 -4.35
C LYS A 21 2.40 -17.51 -5.46
N ILE A 22 1.16 -17.04 -5.38
CA ILE A 22 0.57 -16.22 -6.44
C ILE A 22 1.28 -14.87 -6.56
N ILE A 23 1.51 -14.15 -5.44
CA ILE A 23 2.17 -12.84 -5.49
C ILE A 23 3.64 -12.97 -5.93
N GLU A 24 4.36 -14.00 -5.49
CA GLU A 24 5.75 -14.22 -5.91
C GLU A 24 5.84 -14.58 -7.41
N GLU A 25 4.93 -15.40 -7.94
CA GLU A 25 4.85 -15.67 -9.38
C GLU A 25 4.59 -14.39 -10.18
N GLU A 26 3.69 -13.54 -9.71
CA GLU A 26 3.36 -12.27 -10.36
C GLU A 26 4.57 -11.31 -10.34
N LEU A 27 5.21 -11.11 -9.20
CA LEU A 27 6.39 -10.26 -9.08
C LEU A 27 7.57 -10.78 -9.94
N ASN A 28 7.77 -12.10 -10.00
CA ASN A 28 8.79 -12.71 -10.84
C ASN A 28 8.49 -12.53 -12.34
N ASN A 29 7.24 -12.63 -12.78
CA ASN A 29 6.83 -12.40 -14.17
C ASN A 29 7.10 -10.96 -14.62
N TYR A 30 7.00 -10.00 -13.69
CA TYR A 30 7.39 -8.61 -13.92
C TYR A 30 8.91 -8.37 -13.80
N GLY A 31 9.69 -9.36 -13.34
CA GLY A 31 11.13 -9.26 -13.12
C GLY A 31 11.47 -8.27 -12.00
N LEU A 32 10.63 -8.19 -11.00
CA LEU A 32 10.74 -7.26 -9.89
C LEU A 32 11.57 -7.85 -8.76
N LYS A 33 12.46 -7.04 -8.16
CA LYS A 33 13.16 -7.41 -6.93
C LYS A 33 12.26 -7.10 -5.74
N TYR A 34 12.06 -8.08 -4.87
CA TYR A 34 11.17 -7.95 -3.72
C TYR A 34 11.71 -8.64 -2.48
N GLU A 35 11.14 -8.28 -1.35
CA GLU A 35 11.35 -8.94 -0.06
C GLU A 35 9.99 -9.24 0.58
N ARG A 36 9.83 -10.47 1.10
CA ARG A 36 8.68 -10.85 1.90
C ARG A 36 8.80 -10.28 3.31
N PHE A 37 7.76 -9.60 3.76
CA PHE A 37 7.54 -9.31 5.16
C PHE A 37 6.55 -10.32 5.74
N GLU A 38 6.99 -11.10 6.75
CA GLU A 38 6.09 -11.99 7.45
C GLU A 38 5.09 -11.18 8.26
N ALA A 39 3.81 -11.25 7.87
CA ALA A 39 2.74 -10.50 8.50
C ALA A 39 2.57 -10.90 9.97
N ILE A 40 2.21 -9.93 10.79
CA ILE A 40 1.89 -10.16 12.20
C ILE A 40 0.54 -10.86 12.27
N ASP A 41 0.58 -12.12 12.72
CA ASP A 41 -0.63 -12.93 12.88
C ASP A 41 -1.30 -12.60 14.23
N THR A 42 -2.53 -12.11 14.16
CA THR A 42 -3.38 -11.85 15.32
C THR A 42 -4.67 -12.63 15.14
N PRO A 43 -4.72 -13.89 15.61
CA PRO A 43 -5.90 -14.73 15.48
C PRO A 43 -7.16 -14.02 16.00
N ASN A 44 -8.24 -14.10 15.23
CA ASN A 44 -9.53 -13.43 15.48
C ASN A 44 -9.54 -11.91 15.39
N PHE A 45 -8.42 -11.26 15.10
CA PHE A 45 -8.37 -9.81 14.92
C PHE A 45 -7.40 -9.40 13.78
N GLY A 46 -7.63 -9.92 12.58
CA GLY A 46 -6.77 -9.73 11.41
C GLY A 46 -6.52 -8.25 11.06
N CYS A 47 -7.51 -7.38 11.25
CA CYS A 47 -7.36 -5.94 11.02
C CYS A 47 -6.25 -5.31 11.90
N TYR A 48 -6.11 -5.75 13.15
CA TYR A 48 -5.03 -5.31 14.04
C TYR A 48 -3.67 -5.82 13.55
N GLY A 49 -3.59 -7.09 13.15
CA GLY A 49 -2.37 -7.66 12.57
C GLY A 49 -1.96 -6.98 11.27
N CYS A 50 -2.93 -6.60 10.43
CA CYS A 50 -2.70 -5.83 9.21
C CYS A 50 -2.06 -4.47 9.52
N LEU A 51 -2.66 -3.69 10.44
CA LEU A 51 -2.10 -2.39 10.87
C LEU A 51 -0.68 -2.54 11.40
N LEU A 52 -0.42 -3.51 12.30
CA LEU A 52 0.89 -3.76 12.86
C LEU A 52 1.91 -4.20 11.80
N SER A 53 1.48 -4.94 10.78
CA SER A 53 2.35 -5.37 9.68
C SER A 53 2.80 -4.18 8.85
N HIS A 54 1.88 -3.29 8.45
CA HIS A 54 2.22 -2.04 7.74
C HIS A 54 3.14 -1.15 8.59
N LEU A 55 2.85 -0.97 9.87
CA LEU A 55 3.71 -0.23 10.81
C LEU A 55 5.14 -0.77 10.82
N ASN A 56 5.31 -2.08 10.92
CA ASN A 56 6.64 -2.67 11.01
C ASN A 56 7.38 -2.71 9.66
N VAL A 57 6.67 -2.78 8.53
CA VAL A 57 7.28 -2.58 7.20
C VAL A 57 7.86 -1.17 7.08
N LEU A 58 7.12 -0.15 7.53
CA LEU A 58 7.61 1.24 7.52
C LEU A 58 8.84 1.42 8.40
N LYS A 59 8.82 0.89 9.63
CA LYS A 59 10.00 0.91 10.53
C LYS A 59 11.21 0.25 9.89
N LYS A 60 11.02 -0.93 9.31
CA LYS A 60 12.09 -1.67 8.62
C LYS A 60 12.65 -0.91 7.43
N ALA A 61 11.80 -0.25 6.64
CA ALA A 61 12.23 0.57 5.51
C ALA A 61 13.03 1.79 5.97
N ARG A 62 12.57 2.48 7.01
CA ARG A 62 13.27 3.61 7.63
C ARG A 62 14.63 3.20 8.16
N ASP A 63 14.70 2.12 8.93
CA ASP A 63 15.94 1.64 9.55
C ASP A 63 16.98 1.18 8.52
N ARG A 64 16.53 0.78 7.32
CA ARG A 64 17.38 0.45 6.17
C ARG A 64 17.75 1.65 5.30
N GLY A 65 17.22 2.82 5.58
CA GLY A 65 17.48 4.04 4.82
C GLY A 65 16.93 4.04 3.39
N TYR A 66 15.89 3.25 3.10
CA TYR A 66 15.24 3.26 1.80
C TYR A 66 14.50 4.59 1.58
N LYS A 67 14.68 5.18 0.38
CA LYS A 67 14.04 6.45 0.02
C LYS A 67 12.61 6.26 -0.45
N ASN A 68 12.40 5.28 -1.32
CA ASN A 68 11.10 4.94 -1.85
C ASN A 68 10.89 3.43 -1.78
N ILE A 69 9.84 3.00 -1.12
CA ILE A 69 9.43 1.60 -1.14
C ILE A 69 8.05 1.44 -1.75
N LEU A 70 7.84 0.33 -2.42
CA LEU A 70 6.50 -0.14 -2.80
C LEU A 70 6.07 -1.19 -1.78
N ILE A 71 4.97 -0.93 -1.08
CA ILE A 71 4.35 -1.88 -0.15
C ILE A 71 3.19 -2.54 -0.87
N LEU A 72 3.12 -3.87 -0.80
CA LEU A 72 2.05 -4.69 -1.37
C LEU A 72 1.47 -5.62 -0.30
N GLU A 73 0.17 -5.87 -0.35
CA GLU A 73 -0.44 -7.03 0.32
C GLU A 73 -0.40 -8.25 -0.60
N ASP A 74 -0.51 -9.45 -0.05
CA ASP A 74 -0.38 -10.71 -0.80
C ASP A 74 -1.55 -11.01 -1.75
N ASP A 75 -2.58 -10.19 -1.71
CA ASP A 75 -3.71 -10.22 -2.65
C ASP A 75 -3.68 -9.09 -3.69
N PHE A 76 -2.63 -8.31 -3.74
CA PHE A 76 -2.40 -7.37 -4.83
C PHE A 76 -2.21 -8.11 -6.17
N THR A 77 -2.72 -7.51 -7.26
CA THR A 77 -2.45 -7.96 -8.63
C THR A 77 -2.32 -6.77 -9.58
N PHE A 78 -1.37 -6.86 -10.53
CA PHE A 78 -1.21 -5.84 -11.56
C PHE A 78 -2.35 -5.90 -12.58
N LEU A 79 -2.77 -4.73 -13.05
CA LEU A 79 -3.77 -4.57 -14.13
C LEU A 79 -3.14 -4.10 -15.45
N VAL A 80 -1.88 -3.72 -15.42
CA VAL A 80 -1.12 -3.17 -16.54
C VAL A 80 0.01 -4.11 -16.91
N SER A 81 0.48 -4.07 -18.14
CA SER A 81 1.68 -4.82 -18.55
C SER A 81 2.94 -4.30 -17.84
N LYS A 82 4.01 -5.11 -17.85
CA LYS A 82 5.33 -4.68 -17.34
C LYS A 82 5.79 -3.36 -17.98
N TYR A 83 5.61 -3.22 -19.29
CA TYR A 83 5.99 -2.01 -20.01
C TYR A 83 5.20 -0.78 -19.52
N GLU A 84 3.88 -0.92 -19.36
CA GLU A 84 3.02 0.15 -18.86
C GLU A 84 3.34 0.51 -17.41
N LEU A 85 3.68 -0.48 -16.56
CA LEU A 85 4.16 -0.24 -15.20
C LEU A 85 5.43 0.61 -15.21
N GLU A 86 6.44 0.20 -15.98
CA GLU A 86 7.71 0.92 -16.11
C GLU A 86 7.52 2.33 -16.66
N ASP A 87 6.68 2.52 -17.65
CA ASP A 87 6.36 3.83 -18.24
C ASP A 87 5.65 4.76 -17.25
N ASN A 88 4.61 4.26 -16.55
CA ASN A 88 3.89 5.05 -15.53
C ASN A 88 4.82 5.44 -14.37
N LEU A 89 5.62 4.53 -13.85
CA LEU A 89 6.58 4.82 -12.78
C LEU A 89 7.64 5.81 -13.24
N SER A 90 8.17 5.66 -14.45
CA SER A 90 9.16 6.60 -15.01
C SER A 90 8.57 8.00 -15.16
N LYS A 91 7.38 8.13 -15.72
CA LYS A 91 6.68 9.42 -15.86
C LYS A 91 6.39 10.05 -14.51
N PHE A 92 5.97 9.25 -13.52
CA PHE A 92 5.69 9.73 -12.16
C PHE A 92 6.95 10.30 -11.51
N PHE A 93 8.03 9.50 -11.42
CA PHE A 93 9.25 9.92 -10.72
C PHE A 93 10.02 11.05 -11.42
N ASN A 94 9.82 11.25 -12.73
CA ASN A 94 10.41 12.36 -13.48
C ASN A 94 9.54 13.63 -13.47
N SER A 95 8.38 13.61 -12.83
CA SER A 95 7.51 14.78 -12.69
C SER A 95 7.83 15.58 -11.42
N ASP A 96 7.44 16.85 -11.39
CA ASP A 96 7.56 17.71 -10.19
C ASP A 96 6.85 17.12 -8.97
N ILE A 97 5.76 16.37 -9.20
CA ILE A 97 5.04 15.67 -8.15
C ILE A 97 5.87 14.51 -7.60
N GLY A 98 6.47 13.69 -8.48
CA GLY A 98 7.27 12.53 -8.09
C GLY A 98 8.56 12.88 -7.34
N ILE A 99 9.02 14.14 -7.46
CA ILE A 99 10.15 14.65 -6.65
C ILE A 99 9.74 14.94 -5.20
N ASN A 100 8.47 15.29 -4.98
CA ASN A 100 8.00 15.81 -3.69
C ASN A 100 6.63 15.25 -3.28
N TYR A 101 6.44 13.96 -3.39
CA TYR A 101 5.24 13.26 -2.91
C TYR A 101 5.48 12.65 -1.51
N ASN A 102 4.40 12.27 -0.86
CA ASN A 102 4.42 11.46 0.37
C ASN A 102 4.01 10.01 0.07
N VAL A 103 2.85 9.80 -0.53
CA VAL A 103 2.32 8.49 -0.89
C VAL A 103 1.73 8.54 -2.30
N CYS A 104 1.90 7.47 -3.09
CA CYS A 104 1.23 7.28 -4.37
C CYS A 104 0.59 5.89 -4.43
N MET A 105 -0.73 5.83 -4.56
CA MET A 105 -1.51 4.60 -4.54
C MET A 105 -1.54 3.95 -5.92
N LEU A 106 -1.27 2.63 -5.98
CA LEU A 106 -1.36 1.80 -7.17
C LEU A 106 -2.72 1.12 -7.27
N SER A 107 -3.27 0.72 -6.13
CA SER A 107 -4.62 0.20 -5.96
C SER A 107 -5.37 1.07 -4.96
N TYR A 108 -6.66 1.26 -5.18
CA TYR A 108 -7.45 2.20 -4.37
C TYR A 108 -8.95 2.02 -4.58
N SER A 109 -9.73 2.22 -3.51
CA SER A 109 -11.14 2.54 -3.56
C SER A 109 -11.27 4.05 -3.40
N LEU A 110 -11.40 4.77 -4.53
CA LEU A 110 -11.38 6.24 -4.58
C LEU A 110 -12.77 6.80 -4.31
N HIS A 111 -12.88 7.69 -3.30
CA HIS A 111 -14.13 8.34 -2.90
C HIS A 111 -14.12 9.85 -3.20
N GLU A 112 -13.00 10.53 -2.86
CA GLU A 112 -12.84 11.96 -3.10
C GLU A 112 -11.44 12.25 -3.67
N TYR A 113 -11.36 13.09 -4.67
CA TYR A 113 -10.09 13.47 -5.31
C TYR A 113 -10.15 14.91 -5.81
N GLU A 114 -8.98 15.49 -6.02
CA GLU A 114 -8.81 16.75 -6.68
C GLU A 114 -8.09 16.54 -8.02
N TYR A 115 -8.65 17.10 -9.08
CA TYR A 115 -8.00 17.07 -10.38
C TYR A 115 -6.79 18.03 -10.34
N ILE A 116 -5.66 17.52 -10.82
CA ILE A 116 -4.45 18.29 -11.02
C ILE A 116 -4.01 18.18 -12.47
N ASP A 117 -3.36 19.21 -12.99
CA ASP A 117 -2.80 19.21 -14.35
C ASP A 117 -1.53 18.35 -14.39
N ASN A 118 -1.74 17.04 -14.37
CA ASN A 118 -0.71 16.02 -14.50
C ASN A 118 -1.31 14.83 -15.24
N ASN A 119 -0.60 14.31 -16.23
CA ASN A 119 -1.10 13.21 -17.07
C ASN A 119 -1.04 11.82 -16.43
N VAL A 120 -0.31 11.67 -15.33
CA VAL A 120 -0.03 10.36 -14.72
C VAL A 120 -0.82 10.14 -13.43
N VAL A 121 -0.87 11.17 -12.57
CA VAL A 121 -1.46 11.08 -11.24
C VAL A 121 -2.47 12.19 -10.97
N SER A 122 -3.34 11.99 -9.96
CA SER A 122 -4.17 13.03 -9.36
C SER A 122 -4.09 12.98 -7.83
N LYS A 123 -4.52 14.07 -7.19
CA LYS A 123 -4.50 14.21 -5.73
C LYS A 123 -5.59 13.37 -5.09
N VAL A 124 -5.24 12.59 -4.08
CA VAL A 124 -6.20 11.89 -3.22
C VAL A 124 -6.69 12.83 -2.13
N LEU A 125 -8.00 12.90 -1.94
CA LEU A 125 -8.64 13.52 -0.77
C LEU A 125 -9.25 12.47 0.15
N PHE A 126 -9.82 11.39 -0.43
CA PHE A 126 -10.23 10.22 0.32
C PHE A 126 -10.20 8.96 -0.57
N ALA A 127 -9.37 8.02 -0.20
CA ALA A 127 -9.34 6.67 -0.76
C ALA A 127 -9.04 5.65 0.35
N GLN A 128 -9.54 4.44 0.16
CA GLN A 128 -9.29 3.28 0.99
C GLN A 128 -8.47 2.25 0.22
N THR A 129 -8.15 1.16 0.86
CA THR A 129 -7.33 0.05 0.37
C THR A 129 -5.82 0.31 0.49
N ALA A 130 -5.17 -0.51 1.29
CA ALA A 130 -3.71 -0.47 1.50
C ALA A 130 -2.97 -1.55 0.72
N SER A 131 -3.64 -2.21 -0.27
CA SER A 131 -3.07 -3.38 -0.94
C SER A 131 -1.88 -3.07 -1.86
N GLY A 132 -1.70 -1.81 -2.28
CA GLY A 132 -0.54 -1.41 -3.10
C GLY A 132 -0.30 0.09 -3.12
N TYR A 133 0.82 0.56 -2.54
CA TYR A 133 1.19 1.97 -2.54
C TYR A 133 2.70 2.18 -2.44
N ILE A 134 3.19 3.25 -3.05
CA ILE A 134 4.55 3.74 -2.92
C ILE A 134 4.58 4.82 -1.84
N ILE A 135 5.56 4.76 -0.94
CA ILE A 135 5.78 5.77 0.09
C ILE A 135 7.22 6.29 0.03
N ASN A 136 7.36 7.61 0.19
CA ASN A 136 8.64 8.29 0.27
C ASN A 136 9.14 8.35 1.71
N SER A 137 10.45 8.27 1.92
CA SER A 137 11.08 8.28 3.25
C SER A 137 10.79 9.52 4.08
N ASN A 138 10.50 10.66 3.44
CA ASN A 138 10.12 11.88 4.13
C ASN A 138 8.79 11.76 4.92
N TYR A 139 8.07 10.67 4.71
CA TYR A 139 6.74 10.44 5.29
C TYR A 139 6.67 9.25 6.24
N TYR A 140 7.75 8.46 6.37
CA TYR A 140 7.76 7.28 7.24
C TYR A 140 7.39 7.62 8.68
N ASP A 141 8.08 8.59 9.29
CA ASP A 141 7.87 8.91 10.69
C ASP A 141 6.45 9.39 10.98
N LYS A 142 5.86 10.18 10.07
CA LYS A 142 4.48 10.65 10.23
C LYS A 142 3.47 9.49 10.19
N LEU A 143 3.65 8.54 9.27
CA LEU A 143 2.73 7.40 9.17
C LEU A 143 2.99 6.37 10.27
N ILE A 144 4.24 6.19 10.71
CA ILE A 144 4.60 5.38 11.88
C ILE A 144 3.92 5.93 13.13
N GLU A 145 4.05 7.23 13.41
CA GLU A 145 3.41 7.89 14.55
C GLU A 145 1.89 7.72 14.53
N LEU A 146 1.26 7.91 13.37
CA LEU A 146 -0.18 7.66 13.24
C LEU A 146 -0.55 6.24 13.64
N TYR A 147 0.15 5.23 13.11
CA TYR A 147 -0.16 3.84 13.38
C TYR A 147 0.15 3.44 14.82
N GLU A 148 1.22 3.96 15.43
CA GLU A 148 1.54 3.75 16.85
C GLU A 148 0.46 4.32 17.78
N ASN A 149 -0.06 5.51 17.47
CA ASN A 149 -1.14 6.14 18.24
C ASN A 149 -2.48 5.40 18.08
N VAL A 150 -2.75 4.85 16.90
CA VAL A 150 -4.03 4.20 16.59
C VAL A 150 -4.05 2.73 17.03
N ALA A 151 -2.94 2.02 17.01
CA ALA A 151 -2.88 0.59 17.34
C ALA A 151 -3.53 0.26 18.70
N PRO A 152 -3.24 0.96 19.81
CA PRO A 152 -3.90 0.67 21.10
C PRO A 152 -5.41 0.98 21.07
N LEU A 153 -5.86 1.99 20.33
CA LEU A 153 -7.27 2.33 20.20
C LEU A 153 -8.02 1.25 19.42
N LEU A 154 -7.43 0.77 18.33
CA LEU A 154 -7.99 -0.34 17.55
C LEU A 154 -8.08 -1.61 18.41
N PHE A 155 -7.01 -1.94 19.16
CA PHE A 155 -6.97 -3.14 19.99
C PHE A 155 -8.03 -3.11 21.10
N GLN A 156 -8.19 -1.97 21.79
CA GLN A 156 -9.12 -1.82 22.92
C GLN A 156 -10.59 -1.77 22.48
N SER A 157 -10.88 -1.08 21.37
CA SER A 157 -12.25 -0.84 20.92
C SER A 157 -12.78 -1.89 19.96
N CYS A 158 -11.91 -2.62 19.27
CA CYS A 158 -12.22 -3.45 18.11
C CYS A 158 -12.93 -2.71 16.96
N ALA A 159 -12.96 -1.39 16.98
CA ALA A 159 -13.68 -0.56 16.01
C ALA A 159 -12.86 -0.36 14.72
N HIS A 160 -12.74 -1.43 13.92
CA HIS A 160 -11.98 -1.39 12.66
C HIS A 160 -12.50 -0.35 11.67
N TRP A 161 -13.80 -0.03 11.68
CA TRP A 161 -14.41 1.03 10.85
C TRP A 161 -13.98 2.45 11.21
N LEU A 162 -13.29 2.63 12.36
CA LEU A 162 -12.69 3.89 12.79
C LEU A 162 -11.17 3.87 12.72
N TYR A 163 -10.56 2.70 12.97
CA TYR A 163 -9.13 2.60 13.27
C TYR A 163 -8.37 1.64 12.36
N ALA A 164 -8.97 1.08 11.30
CA ALA A 164 -8.22 0.31 10.32
C ALA A 164 -7.16 1.18 9.63
N ASN A 165 -6.05 0.58 9.20
CA ASN A 165 -4.90 1.27 8.62
C ASN A 165 -5.28 2.18 7.43
N ASP A 166 -6.21 1.77 6.58
CA ASP A 166 -6.70 2.51 5.41
C ASP A 166 -7.86 3.49 5.72
N ILE A 167 -8.36 3.51 6.95
CA ILE A 167 -9.34 4.48 7.44
C ILE A 167 -8.65 5.68 8.10
N VAL A 168 -7.67 5.41 8.95
CA VAL A 168 -7.05 6.46 9.78
C VAL A 168 -6.20 7.45 9.01
N TRP A 169 -5.77 7.12 7.81
CA TRP A 169 -4.98 8.03 7.00
C TRP A 169 -5.79 9.10 6.23
N ARG A 170 -7.11 9.08 6.37
CA ARG A 170 -8.01 10.00 5.65
C ARG A 170 -7.65 11.48 5.82
N ASP A 171 -7.39 11.92 7.05
CA ASP A 171 -7.02 13.30 7.32
C ASP A 171 -5.64 13.65 6.72
N LEU A 172 -4.72 12.69 6.73
CA LEU A 172 -3.43 12.82 6.09
C LEU A 172 -3.54 12.91 4.56
N GLN A 173 -4.45 12.19 3.94
CA GLN A 173 -4.70 12.27 2.50
C GLN A 173 -5.15 13.67 2.08
N LYS A 174 -6.00 14.31 2.88
CA LYS A 174 -6.46 15.69 2.63
C LYS A 174 -5.34 16.73 2.84
N ALA A 175 -4.60 16.61 3.92
CA ALA A 175 -3.62 17.61 4.34
C ALA A 175 -2.30 17.52 3.57
N ASP A 176 -1.88 16.31 3.20
CA ASP A 176 -0.54 16.04 2.70
C ASP A 176 -0.53 15.63 1.22
N LYS A 177 0.64 15.26 0.69
CA LYS A 177 0.89 15.00 -0.73
C LYS A 177 0.62 13.53 -1.09
N TRP A 178 -0.64 13.15 -1.04
CA TRP A 178 -1.12 11.83 -1.43
C TRP A 178 -1.67 11.86 -2.85
N TYR A 179 -1.24 10.91 -3.67
CA TYR A 179 -1.62 10.80 -5.07
C TYR A 179 -2.08 9.38 -5.40
N TYR A 180 -2.76 9.24 -6.53
CA TYR A 180 -3.09 7.97 -7.13
C TYR A 180 -2.77 7.98 -8.62
N PHE A 181 -2.37 6.85 -9.20
CA PHE A 181 -2.19 6.73 -10.64
C PHE A 181 -3.54 6.77 -11.35
N LYS A 182 -3.71 7.68 -12.34
CA LYS A 182 -4.95 7.78 -13.14
C LYS A 182 -5.21 6.49 -13.92
N THR A 183 -4.17 5.88 -14.49
CA THR A 183 -4.22 4.49 -14.95
C THR A 183 -4.06 3.61 -13.72
N ARG A 184 -5.11 2.89 -13.33
CA ARG A 184 -5.04 1.98 -12.20
C ARG A 184 -4.00 0.90 -12.46
N ILE A 185 -2.91 0.93 -11.69
CA ILE A 185 -1.77 0.01 -11.87
C ILE A 185 -2.08 -1.38 -11.37
N GLY A 186 -2.85 -1.47 -10.28
CA GLY A 186 -3.21 -2.74 -9.68
C GLY A 186 -4.53 -2.67 -8.92
N LYS A 187 -4.93 -3.82 -8.40
CA LYS A 187 -6.10 -3.98 -7.56
C LYS A 187 -5.90 -5.05 -6.50
N GLN A 188 -6.78 -5.07 -5.52
CA GLN A 188 -6.92 -6.19 -4.60
C GLN A 188 -7.65 -7.35 -5.31
N ARG A 189 -7.06 -8.55 -5.28
CA ARG A 189 -7.65 -9.76 -5.87
C ARG A 189 -8.81 -10.22 -5.01
N ALA A 190 -9.89 -10.63 -5.67
CA ALA A 190 -10.98 -11.31 -4.99
C ALA A 190 -10.51 -12.61 -4.34
N GLY A 191 -10.96 -12.88 -3.11
CA GLY A 191 -10.57 -14.07 -2.38
C GLY A 191 -11.12 -14.13 -0.96
N TYR A 192 -10.76 -15.20 -0.27
CA TYR A 192 -11.08 -15.34 1.16
C TYR A 192 -10.21 -14.39 1.98
N SER A 193 -10.83 -13.51 2.73
CA SER A 193 -10.17 -12.53 3.60
C SER A 193 -10.08 -13.05 5.03
N ASP A 194 -8.87 -13.11 5.59
CA ASP A 194 -8.64 -13.44 7.01
C ASP A 194 -9.15 -12.32 7.94
N ASN A 195 -9.34 -11.10 7.45
CA ASN A 195 -9.88 -9.98 8.22
C ASN A 195 -11.38 -10.09 8.46
N SER A 196 -12.12 -10.48 7.42
CA SER A 196 -13.60 -10.54 7.46
C SER A 196 -14.14 -11.97 7.60
N ASN A 197 -13.27 -12.99 7.55
CA ASN A 197 -13.60 -14.41 7.55
C ASN A 197 -14.63 -14.80 6.47
N CYS A 198 -14.59 -14.13 5.33
CA CYS A 198 -15.48 -14.40 4.20
C CYS A 198 -14.80 -14.15 2.85
N TYR A 199 -15.42 -14.62 1.78
CA TYR A 199 -14.98 -14.33 0.42
C TYR A 199 -15.41 -12.91 0.04
N ASN A 200 -14.46 -12.09 -0.39
CA ASN A 200 -14.70 -10.71 -0.80
C ASN A 200 -14.16 -10.43 -2.20
N ASP A 201 -14.85 -9.58 -2.92
CA ASP A 201 -14.38 -8.89 -4.12
C ASP A 201 -14.59 -7.39 -3.90
N TYR A 202 -13.54 -6.72 -3.47
CA TYR A 202 -13.59 -5.29 -3.17
C TYR A 202 -13.58 -4.40 -4.41
N LYS A 203 -13.30 -4.97 -5.60
CA LYS A 203 -13.24 -4.26 -6.90
C LYS A 203 -12.30 -3.05 -6.93
N CYS A 204 -11.32 -3.00 -6.07
CA CYS A 204 -10.40 -1.86 -5.89
C CYS A 204 -8.93 -2.26 -6.04
#